data_c75dca4f454e17949e35afe4aa38498e
#
_entry.id   c75dca4f454e17949e35afe4aa38498e
#
_cell.length_a   1.000
_cell.length_b   1.000
_cell.length_c   1.000
_cell.angle_alpha   90.00
_cell.angle_beta   90.00
_cell.angle_gamma   90.00
#
_symmetry.space_group_name_H-M   'P 1'
#
loop_
_entity.id
_entity.type
_entity.pdbx_description
1 polymer ?
#
loop_
_entity_poly.entity_id
_entity_poly.type
_entity_poly.pdbx_seq_one_letter_code
_entity_poly.pdbx_strand_id
1 'polypeptide(L)'
;MTQFFLPINPHIMNTIRSSILLLLGLIISCSDEKNLANRPNIVWLVAEDLGLYIPPFGDSTIVTPNLSRLADEGVRYTNVYSVSGVCSPSRASIVTGMYPTSIGAHHMRTLSQQPAAKKKGLINYEVVPPPQVKMVSQILRENGYYCTNNKKEDYQFYKSITAWDESSIFAHWRNRAKDQNFYSIFNFGVTHESNLWDPWYRHFDLDTFPPERGIGKWWEQFADIEKPLYTPDNIQISVPPYLQNSDIVKRDMKRMYSNIIEMDSKVGLILDQLEEDNLLESTIVVFYTDHGGPLPREKRLLYDSGIKVPMIIRYPNQLRAGEIDDRLISFVDFAPTLLSMVSISTPEYHQGQVFEGKYKSNKQRQYIYAAADRFDEHYDMIRAVRDRRFKYLKNFNPEKPYYLPLEYREKMDSMQELIRMNQ
;
A
#
# COMPACT_ATOMS: atom_id res chain seq x y z
N MET A 1 -64.38 -19.15 -46.36
CA MET A 1 -63.10 -18.40 -46.34
C MET A 1 -62.06 -19.26 -45.70
N THR A 2 -61.22 -19.94 -46.46
CA THR A 2 -60.20 -20.88 -45.98
C THR A 2 -58.85 -20.15 -46.07
N GLN A 3 -58.22 -19.81 -44.94
CA GLN A 3 -56.88 -19.19 -44.90
C GLN A 3 -55.82 -20.30 -45.11
N PHE A 4 -55.07 -20.16 -46.17
CA PHE A 4 -53.88 -21.00 -46.45
C PHE A 4 -52.70 -20.48 -45.60
N PHE A 5 -52.26 -21.22 -44.60
CA PHE A 5 -50.96 -21.02 -43.96
C PHE A 5 -49.88 -21.75 -44.76
N LEU A 6 -48.97 -21.06 -45.38
CA LEU A 6 -47.78 -21.64 -45.97
C LEU A 6 -46.77 -22.04 -44.87
N PRO A 7 -46.21 -23.25 -44.86
CA PRO A 7 -45.21 -23.66 -43.86
C PRO A 7 -43.89 -22.91 -44.14
N ILE A 8 -43.37 -22.25 -43.12
CA ILE A 8 -42.05 -21.58 -43.15
C ILE A 8 -40.98 -22.68 -43.16
N ASN A 9 -40.08 -22.59 -44.16
CA ASN A 9 -38.98 -23.53 -44.33
C ASN A 9 -38.08 -23.60 -43.10
N PRO A 10 -37.84 -24.77 -42.45
CA PRO A 10 -37.07 -24.88 -41.24
C PRO A 10 -35.59 -24.43 -41.38
N HIS A 11 -35.04 -24.42 -42.60
CA HIS A 11 -33.69 -23.88 -42.86
C HIS A 11 -33.62 -22.35 -42.69
N ILE A 12 -34.68 -21.61 -43.07
CA ILE A 12 -34.72 -20.17 -42.89
C ILE A 12 -34.81 -19.79 -41.38
N MET A 13 -35.54 -20.57 -40.61
CA MET A 13 -35.70 -20.34 -39.16
C MET A 13 -34.38 -20.59 -38.39
N ASN A 14 -33.58 -21.56 -38.81
CA ASN A 14 -32.26 -21.81 -38.19
C ASN A 14 -31.25 -20.71 -38.54
N THR A 15 -31.27 -20.21 -39.80
CA THR A 15 -30.39 -19.09 -40.20
C THR A 15 -30.71 -17.78 -39.45
N ILE A 16 -31.99 -17.49 -39.26
CA ILE A 16 -32.43 -16.31 -38.48
C ILE A 16 -32.03 -16.45 -37.01
N ARG A 17 -32.19 -17.64 -36.39
CA ARG A 17 -31.75 -17.89 -34.99
C ARG A 17 -30.25 -17.74 -34.81
N SER A 18 -29.45 -18.27 -35.75
CA SER A 18 -27.98 -18.13 -35.72
C SER A 18 -27.54 -16.66 -35.89
N SER A 19 -28.20 -15.89 -36.76
CA SER A 19 -27.89 -14.47 -36.97
C SER A 19 -28.29 -13.61 -35.79
N ILE A 20 -29.40 -13.91 -35.11
CA ILE A 20 -29.81 -13.20 -33.87
C ILE A 20 -28.86 -13.51 -32.71
N LEU A 21 -28.37 -14.75 -32.56
CA LEU A 21 -27.37 -15.11 -31.55
C LEU A 21 -26.03 -14.43 -31.80
N LEU A 22 -25.59 -14.28 -33.05
CA LEU A 22 -24.39 -13.53 -33.42
C LEU A 22 -24.52 -12.03 -33.14
N LEU A 23 -25.67 -11.42 -33.44
CA LEU A 23 -25.94 -10.03 -33.14
C LEU A 23 -26.02 -9.75 -31.63
N LEU A 24 -26.64 -10.64 -30.85
CA LEU A 24 -26.65 -10.54 -29.38
C LEU A 24 -25.24 -10.66 -28.79
N GLY A 25 -24.40 -11.56 -29.31
CA GLY A 25 -22.99 -11.70 -28.91
C GLY A 25 -22.17 -10.42 -29.17
N LEU A 26 -22.41 -9.75 -30.33
CA LEU A 26 -21.75 -8.48 -30.67
C LEU A 26 -22.21 -7.30 -29.81
N ILE A 27 -23.49 -7.25 -29.42
CA ILE A 27 -24.02 -6.19 -28.55
C ILE A 27 -23.50 -6.33 -27.13
N ILE A 28 -23.36 -7.54 -26.60
CA ILE A 28 -22.80 -7.81 -25.27
C ILE A 28 -21.30 -7.45 -25.25
N SER A 29 -20.54 -7.79 -26.29
CA SER A 29 -19.10 -7.41 -26.39
C SER A 29 -18.92 -5.89 -26.44
N CYS A 30 -19.76 -5.15 -27.19
CA CYS A 30 -19.69 -3.68 -27.25
C CYS A 30 -20.13 -2.98 -25.96
N SER A 31 -20.98 -3.60 -25.13
CA SER A 31 -21.38 -3.02 -23.83
C SER A 31 -20.29 -3.17 -22.78
N ASP A 32 -19.50 -4.24 -22.80
CA ASP A 32 -18.38 -4.44 -21.88
C ASP A 32 -17.20 -3.51 -22.22
N GLU A 33 -16.89 -3.28 -23.49
CA GLU A 33 -15.85 -2.32 -23.90
C GLU A 33 -16.19 -0.88 -23.49
N LYS A 34 -17.45 -0.44 -23.65
CA LYS A 34 -17.89 0.88 -23.20
C LYS A 34 -17.86 1.03 -21.67
N ASN A 35 -18.07 -0.05 -20.92
CA ASN A 35 -17.97 -0.03 -19.46
C ASN A 35 -16.51 0.06 -18.97
N LEU A 36 -15.58 -0.53 -19.68
CA LEU A 36 -14.14 -0.44 -19.37
C LEU A 36 -13.61 0.99 -19.61
N ALA A 37 -13.97 1.63 -20.72
CA ALA A 37 -13.51 2.98 -21.07
C ALA A 37 -13.93 4.07 -20.06
N ASN A 38 -14.94 3.83 -19.24
CA ASN A 38 -15.44 4.78 -18.24
C ASN A 38 -14.94 4.52 -16.82
N ARG A 39 -14.08 3.51 -16.60
CA ARG A 39 -13.49 3.25 -15.29
C ARG A 39 -12.26 4.13 -15.07
N PRO A 40 -12.03 4.65 -13.85
CA PRO A 40 -10.83 5.43 -13.57
C PRO A 40 -9.57 4.55 -13.57
N ASN A 41 -8.45 5.17 -13.89
CA ASN A 41 -7.12 4.60 -13.59
C ASN A 41 -6.86 4.68 -12.09
N ILE A 42 -5.86 3.94 -11.62
CA ILE A 42 -5.51 3.89 -10.21
C ILE A 42 -4.00 3.98 -10.06
N VAL A 43 -3.55 4.90 -9.19
CA VAL A 43 -2.16 5.00 -8.74
C VAL A 43 -2.13 4.90 -7.22
N TRP A 44 -1.32 3.99 -6.70
CA TRP A 44 -0.99 3.92 -5.29
C TRP A 44 0.44 4.38 -5.04
N LEU A 45 0.59 5.37 -4.18
CA LEU A 45 1.85 5.96 -3.73
C LEU A 45 2.07 5.49 -2.29
N VAL A 46 2.99 4.56 -2.10
CA VAL A 46 3.17 3.83 -0.84
C VAL A 46 4.50 4.21 -0.21
N ALA A 47 4.46 4.99 0.87
CA ALA A 47 5.63 5.19 1.70
C ALA A 47 5.89 3.95 2.58
N GLU A 48 7.13 3.73 2.97
CA GLU A 48 7.49 2.74 3.99
C GLU A 48 7.74 3.43 5.32
N ASP A 49 7.34 2.81 6.44
CA ASP A 49 7.68 3.24 7.80
C ASP A 49 7.43 4.74 8.07
N LEU A 50 6.33 5.33 7.63
CA LEU A 50 6.20 6.81 7.71
C LEU A 50 5.30 7.17 8.87
N GLY A 51 4.61 6.83 9.62
CA GLY A 51 3.72 7.46 10.64
C GLY A 51 3.05 8.77 10.17
N LEU A 52 2.67 9.63 11.09
CA LEU A 52 1.96 10.89 10.80
C LEU A 52 2.91 12.11 10.67
N TYR A 53 4.17 11.90 10.36
CA TYR A 53 5.24 12.93 10.34
C TYR A 53 5.21 13.81 9.08
N ILE A 54 4.03 14.26 8.66
CA ILE A 54 3.83 15.10 7.47
C ILE A 54 2.81 16.22 7.71
N PRO A 55 2.99 17.41 7.12
CA PRO A 55 2.13 18.59 7.33
C PRO A 55 0.63 18.35 7.15
N PRO A 56 0.13 17.60 6.14
CA PRO A 56 -1.29 17.35 6.01
C PRO A 56 -1.95 16.63 7.20
N PHE A 57 -1.13 16.02 8.08
CA PHE A 57 -1.59 15.33 9.30
C PHE A 57 -1.12 15.99 10.59
N GLY A 58 -0.68 17.26 10.52
CA GLY A 58 -0.44 18.13 11.68
C GLY A 58 1.01 18.24 12.13
N ASP A 59 1.96 17.61 11.44
CA ASP A 59 3.39 17.78 11.73
C ASP A 59 4.00 18.86 10.83
N SER A 60 4.31 20.00 11.41
CA SER A 60 4.87 21.17 10.71
C SER A 60 6.40 21.24 10.75
N THR A 61 7.08 20.17 11.16
CA THR A 61 8.55 20.13 11.27
C THR A 61 9.24 20.36 9.93
N ILE A 62 8.65 19.91 8.86
CA ILE A 62 9.12 20.03 7.47
C ILE A 62 8.00 20.52 6.56
N VAL A 63 8.35 20.83 5.30
CA VAL A 63 7.37 21.06 4.23
C VAL A 63 7.37 19.89 3.25
N THR A 64 6.18 19.49 2.82
CA THR A 64 5.96 18.45 1.81
C THR A 64 4.98 18.99 0.77
N PRO A 65 5.46 19.82 -0.19
CA PRO A 65 4.58 20.55 -1.10
C PRO A 65 3.69 19.63 -1.95
N ASN A 66 4.22 18.47 -2.38
CA ASN A 66 3.48 17.55 -3.23
C ASN A 66 2.39 16.78 -2.47
N LEU A 67 2.66 16.34 -1.25
CA LEU A 67 1.65 15.73 -0.38
C LEU A 67 0.63 16.76 0.10
N SER A 68 1.05 18.01 0.34
CA SER A 68 0.12 19.10 0.69
C SER A 68 -0.82 19.38 -0.49
N ARG A 69 -0.28 19.50 -1.71
CA ARG A 69 -1.08 19.60 -2.94
C ARG A 69 -2.08 18.44 -3.06
N LEU A 70 -1.61 17.19 -2.89
CA LEU A 70 -2.46 16.01 -2.98
C LEU A 70 -3.59 16.04 -1.93
N ALA A 71 -3.31 16.57 -0.72
CA ALA A 71 -4.29 16.72 0.35
C ALA A 71 -5.31 17.82 0.06
N ASP A 72 -4.89 18.93 -0.57
CA ASP A 72 -5.77 20.03 -0.96
C ASP A 72 -6.69 19.62 -2.14
N GLU A 73 -6.19 18.82 -3.07
CA GLU A 73 -6.94 18.30 -4.22
C GLU A 73 -7.74 17.03 -3.90
N GLY A 74 -7.58 16.43 -2.72
CA GLY A 74 -8.17 15.15 -2.33
C GLY A 74 -8.87 15.17 -0.98
N VAL A 75 -9.15 13.97 -0.47
CA VAL A 75 -9.75 13.72 0.85
C VAL A 75 -8.67 13.18 1.78
N ARG A 76 -8.52 13.81 2.95
CA ARG A 76 -7.65 13.31 4.04
C ARG A 76 -8.42 12.38 4.95
N TYR A 77 -7.98 11.13 5.07
CA TYR A 77 -8.55 10.15 6.01
C TYR A 77 -7.69 10.09 7.27
N THR A 78 -8.25 10.52 8.40
CA THR A 78 -7.48 10.76 9.63
C THR A 78 -7.44 9.60 10.62
N ASN A 79 -8.25 8.56 10.41
CA ASN A 79 -8.34 7.39 11.29
C ASN A 79 -8.17 6.08 10.50
N VAL A 80 -7.02 5.95 9.83
CA VAL A 80 -6.64 4.75 9.09
C VAL A 80 -5.61 3.94 9.87
N TYR A 81 -5.81 2.63 9.92
CA TYR A 81 -4.97 1.75 10.74
C TYR A 81 -4.51 0.51 9.98
N SER A 82 -3.23 0.22 10.10
CA SER A 82 -2.66 -1.06 9.70
C SER A 82 -3.14 -2.19 10.63
N VAL A 83 -3.16 -3.40 10.10
CA VAL A 83 -3.48 -4.64 10.84
C VAL A 83 -2.28 -5.23 11.57
N SER A 84 -1.11 -4.69 11.34
CA SER A 84 0.15 -5.06 11.99
C SER A 84 1.14 -3.89 11.93
N GLY A 85 2.03 -3.79 12.89
CA GLY A 85 3.07 -2.75 12.94
C GLY A 85 4.30 -3.07 12.08
N VAL A 86 4.18 -3.91 11.03
CA VAL A 86 5.31 -4.36 10.22
C VAL A 86 4.89 -4.69 8.79
N CYS A 87 5.83 -4.58 7.84
CA CYS A 87 5.58 -4.58 6.40
C CYS A 87 4.78 -5.80 5.89
N SER A 88 5.32 -7.03 6.02
CA SER A 88 4.75 -8.19 5.31
C SER A 88 3.30 -8.51 5.69
N PRO A 89 2.91 -8.59 6.97
CA PRO A 89 1.52 -8.81 7.34
C PRO A 89 0.59 -7.67 6.88
N SER A 90 1.06 -6.41 6.97
CA SER A 90 0.30 -5.26 6.50
C SER A 90 0.05 -5.32 5.01
N ARG A 91 1.10 -5.54 4.22
CA ARG A 91 1.03 -5.62 2.75
C ARG A 91 0.19 -6.80 2.28
N ALA A 92 0.28 -7.96 2.97
CA ALA A 92 -0.59 -9.11 2.71
C ALA A 92 -2.08 -8.72 2.85
N SER A 93 -2.42 -7.99 3.91
CA SER A 93 -3.80 -7.52 4.13
C SER A 93 -4.29 -6.56 3.06
N ILE A 94 -3.45 -5.57 2.70
CA ILE A 94 -3.78 -4.55 1.69
C ILE A 94 -4.14 -5.18 0.35
N VAL A 95 -3.34 -6.17 -0.09
CA VAL A 95 -3.53 -6.76 -1.43
C VAL A 95 -4.58 -7.87 -1.49
N THR A 96 -4.96 -8.46 -0.35
CA THR A 96 -5.91 -9.58 -0.30
C THR A 96 -7.27 -9.26 0.32
N GLY A 97 -7.39 -8.11 1.03
CA GLY A 97 -8.60 -7.79 1.80
C GLY A 97 -8.85 -8.74 2.97
N MET A 98 -7.82 -9.49 3.41
CA MET A 98 -7.89 -10.49 4.47
C MET A 98 -7.04 -10.09 5.67
N TYR A 99 -7.46 -10.45 6.88
CA TYR A 99 -6.54 -10.39 8.01
C TYR A 99 -5.39 -11.39 7.82
N PRO A 100 -4.13 -11.01 8.08
CA PRO A 100 -2.98 -11.89 7.87
C PRO A 100 -3.09 -13.18 8.67
N THR A 101 -3.72 -13.13 9.87
CA THR A 101 -3.99 -14.29 10.71
C THR A 101 -4.96 -15.30 10.07
N SER A 102 -5.84 -14.85 9.19
CA SER A 102 -6.81 -15.72 8.48
C SER A 102 -6.18 -16.51 7.33
N ILE A 103 -5.06 -16.03 6.80
CA ILE A 103 -4.35 -16.65 5.66
C ILE A 103 -2.95 -17.14 6.02
N GLY A 104 -2.59 -17.12 7.32
CA GLY A 104 -1.27 -17.57 7.80
C GLY A 104 -0.12 -16.57 7.58
N ALA A 105 -0.37 -15.40 7.01
CA ALA A 105 0.64 -14.40 6.65
C ALA A 105 0.97 -13.39 7.79
N HIS A 106 0.77 -13.79 9.06
CA HIS A 106 0.85 -12.92 10.23
C HIS A 106 2.25 -12.81 10.85
N HIS A 107 3.22 -13.56 10.36
CA HIS A 107 4.61 -13.46 10.77
C HIS A 107 5.40 -12.55 9.83
N MET A 108 6.39 -11.84 10.36
CA MET A 108 7.42 -11.22 9.53
C MET A 108 8.39 -12.29 9.05
N ARG A 109 8.84 -12.18 7.80
CA ARG A 109 9.81 -13.13 7.22
C ARG A 109 10.99 -13.31 8.14
N THR A 110 11.33 -14.58 8.37
CA THR A 110 12.59 -14.89 8.98
C THR A 110 13.66 -14.70 7.92
N LEU A 111 14.56 -13.77 8.16
CA LEU A 111 15.76 -13.66 7.36
C LEU A 111 16.67 -14.84 7.75
N SER A 112 16.48 -16.00 7.12
CA SER A 112 17.23 -17.23 7.43
C SER A 112 18.75 -17.05 7.27
N GLN A 113 19.18 -15.98 6.63
CA GLN A 113 20.57 -15.62 6.48
C GLN A 113 21.16 -14.98 7.74
N GLN A 114 20.33 -14.44 8.64
CA GLN A 114 20.81 -13.79 9.85
C GLN A 114 21.34 -14.83 10.85
N PRO A 115 22.49 -14.55 11.50
CA PRO A 115 23.09 -15.47 12.47
C PRO A 115 22.14 -15.84 13.61
N ALA A 116 21.37 -14.88 14.14
CA ALA A 116 20.41 -15.11 15.22
C ALA A 116 19.29 -16.07 14.80
N ALA A 117 18.76 -15.93 13.60
CA ALA A 117 17.73 -16.82 13.05
C ALA A 117 18.28 -18.25 12.86
N LYS A 118 19.48 -18.38 12.27
CA LYS A 118 20.17 -19.68 12.10
C LYS A 118 20.43 -20.36 13.45
N LYS A 119 20.91 -19.62 14.44
CA LYS A 119 21.18 -20.14 15.80
C LYS A 119 19.91 -20.69 16.47
N LYS A 120 18.74 -20.10 16.16
CA LYS A 120 17.43 -20.54 16.68
C LYS A 120 16.76 -21.61 15.82
N GLY A 121 17.41 -22.06 14.75
CA GLY A 121 16.85 -23.05 13.82
C GLY A 121 15.63 -22.55 13.03
N LEU A 122 15.48 -21.25 12.90
CA LEU A 122 14.37 -20.67 12.13
C LEU A 122 14.65 -20.76 10.64
N ILE A 123 13.65 -21.18 9.88
CA ILE A 123 13.70 -21.27 8.43
C ILE A 123 12.85 -20.15 7.80
N ASN A 124 13.23 -19.73 6.61
CA ASN A 124 12.34 -18.91 5.81
C ASN A 124 11.04 -19.68 5.55
N TYR A 125 9.95 -18.96 5.65
CA TYR A 125 8.68 -19.53 5.25
C TYR A 125 7.86 -18.52 4.47
N GLU A 126 7.19 -19.00 3.44
CA GLU A 126 6.17 -18.27 2.69
C GLU A 126 4.91 -19.12 2.68
N VAL A 127 3.79 -18.49 2.98
CA VAL A 127 2.50 -19.16 3.02
C VAL A 127 1.98 -19.34 1.60
N VAL A 128 1.25 -20.42 1.37
CA VAL A 128 0.37 -20.54 0.21
C VAL A 128 -1.03 -20.17 0.68
N PRO A 129 -1.59 -19.03 0.24
CA PRO A 129 -2.94 -18.64 0.61
C PRO A 129 -3.98 -19.68 0.16
N PRO A 130 -5.16 -19.74 0.81
CA PRO A 130 -6.26 -20.56 0.32
C PRO A 130 -6.56 -20.26 -1.16
N PRO A 131 -6.86 -21.28 -2.00
CA PRO A 131 -6.96 -21.13 -3.46
C PRO A 131 -7.93 -20.05 -3.94
N GLN A 132 -8.98 -19.76 -3.17
CA GLN A 132 -9.97 -18.73 -3.50
C GLN A 132 -9.46 -17.30 -3.24
N VAL A 133 -8.43 -17.13 -2.41
CA VAL A 133 -7.91 -15.81 -2.05
C VAL A 133 -6.99 -15.31 -3.16
N LYS A 134 -7.45 -14.33 -3.90
CA LYS A 134 -6.70 -13.62 -4.94
C LYS A 134 -6.20 -12.28 -4.43
N MET A 135 -5.09 -11.83 -4.97
CA MET A 135 -4.68 -10.45 -4.83
C MET A 135 -5.62 -9.54 -5.63
N VAL A 136 -5.84 -8.32 -5.14
CA VAL A 136 -6.69 -7.33 -5.83
C VAL A 136 -6.22 -7.04 -7.25
N SER A 137 -4.91 -7.07 -7.50
CA SER A 137 -4.33 -6.93 -8.83
C SER A 137 -4.74 -8.06 -9.79
N GLN A 138 -4.87 -9.31 -9.31
CA GLN A 138 -5.38 -10.42 -10.13
C GLN A 138 -6.83 -10.16 -10.59
N ILE A 139 -7.67 -9.68 -9.65
CA ILE A 139 -9.09 -9.37 -9.95
C ILE A 139 -9.18 -8.19 -10.93
N LEU A 140 -8.34 -7.17 -10.76
CA LEU A 140 -8.28 -6.04 -11.68
C LEU A 140 -7.83 -6.48 -13.09
N ARG A 141 -6.81 -7.34 -13.18
CA ARG A 141 -6.34 -7.93 -14.46
C ARG A 141 -7.43 -8.75 -15.15
N GLU A 142 -8.18 -9.56 -14.40
CA GLU A 142 -9.36 -10.30 -14.91
C GLU A 142 -10.43 -9.35 -15.47
N ASN A 143 -10.42 -8.09 -15.04
CA ASN A 143 -11.32 -7.03 -15.48
C ASN A 143 -10.67 -6.03 -16.45
N GLY A 144 -9.56 -6.41 -17.10
CA GLY A 144 -8.94 -5.65 -18.19
C GLY A 144 -7.94 -4.58 -17.79
N TYR A 145 -7.65 -4.41 -16.50
CA TYR A 145 -6.62 -3.47 -16.04
C TYR A 145 -5.22 -4.00 -16.31
N TYR A 146 -4.32 -3.11 -16.71
CA TYR A 146 -2.88 -3.35 -16.70
C TYR A 146 -2.34 -3.04 -15.30
N CYS A 147 -1.77 -4.04 -14.63
CA CYS A 147 -1.39 -3.94 -13.23
C CYS A 147 0.13 -3.98 -13.05
N THR A 148 0.71 -2.94 -12.45
CA THR A 148 2.15 -2.83 -12.22
C THR A 148 2.50 -2.57 -10.77
N ASN A 149 3.64 -3.11 -10.32
CA ASN A 149 4.20 -2.89 -9.00
C ASN A 149 5.68 -2.47 -9.08
N ASN A 150 5.99 -1.28 -8.67
CA ASN A 150 7.32 -0.72 -8.59
C ASN A 150 7.73 -0.54 -7.11
N LYS A 151 8.54 -1.38 -6.56
CA LYS A 151 9.06 -2.73 -6.87
C LYS A 151 8.83 -3.67 -5.68
N LYS A 152 8.44 -3.14 -4.52
CA LYS A 152 8.32 -3.90 -3.29
C LYS A 152 7.02 -4.71 -3.25
N GLU A 153 7.14 -5.99 -3.01
CA GLU A 153 6.02 -6.91 -2.82
C GLU A 153 5.83 -7.21 -1.34
N ASP A 154 6.69 -8.02 -0.76
CA ASP A 154 6.77 -8.29 0.68
C ASP A 154 5.45 -8.79 1.30
N TYR A 155 4.82 -9.80 0.69
CA TYR A 155 3.47 -10.23 1.10
C TYR A 155 3.44 -11.41 2.08
N GLN A 156 4.58 -11.97 2.49
CA GLN A 156 4.70 -13.17 3.33
C GLN A 156 4.02 -14.42 2.76
N PHE A 157 3.63 -14.40 1.49
CA PHE A 157 3.07 -15.53 0.78
C PHE A 157 3.59 -15.61 -0.66
N TYR A 158 3.53 -16.81 -1.25
CA TYR A 158 3.80 -16.99 -2.66
C TYR A 158 2.71 -16.32 -3.50
N LYS A 159 3.09 -15.27 -4.24
CA LYS A 159 2.18 -14.64 -5.18
C LYS A 159 1.91 -15.56 -6.37
N SER A 160 0.70 -15.49 -6.90
CA SER A 160 0.39 -16.11 -8.19
C SER A 160 1.20 -15.47 -9.32
N ILE A 161 1.56 -16.23 -10.33
CA ILE A 161 2.18 -15.72 -11.57
C ILE A 161 1.28 -14.69 -12.29
N THR A 162 -0.03 -14.73 -12.02
CA THR A 162 -1.01 -13.81 -12.58
C THR A 162 -1.21 -12.53 -11.76
N ALA A 163 -0.42 -12.31 -10.70
CA ALA A 163 -0.59 -11.18 -9.79
C ALA A 163 -0.36 -9.82 -10.47
N TRP A 164 0.65 -9.73 -11.32
CA TRP A 164 1.07 -8.49 -11.98
C TRP A 164 1.33 -8.71 -13.46
N ASP A 165 1.14 -7.70 -14.30
CA ASP A 165 1.68 -7.66 -15.64
C ASP A 165 3.18 -7.36 -15.57
N GLU A 166 3.57 -6.43 -14.69
CA GLU A 166 4.97 -6.12 -14.39
C GLU A 166 5.16 -5.89 -12.89
N SER A 167 6.22 -6.48 -12.33
CA SER A 167 6.66 -6.21 -10.96
C SER A 167 8.17 -6.09 -10.94
N SER A 168 8.66 -4.87 -11.03
CA SER A 168 10.08 -4.52 -11.09
C SER A 168 10.26 -3.02 -10.83
N ILE A 169 11.50 -2.59 -10.76
CA ILE A 169 11.88 -1.17 -10.73
C ILE A 169 11.51 -0.40 -12.02
N PHE A 170 11.22 -1.12 -13.10
CA PHE A 170 10.84 -0.56 -14.42
C PHE A 170 9.34 -0.61 -14.65
N ALA A 171 8.59 -1.23 -13.74
CA ALA A 171 7.16 -1.38 -13.84
C ALA A 171 6.47 0.00 -13.80
N HIS A 172 5.69 0.30 -14.85
CA HIS A 172 5.08 1.60 -15.02
C HIS A 172 3.82 1.52 -15.89
N TRP A 173 2.83 2.41 -15.69
CA TRP A 173 1.62 2.45 -16.52
C TRP A 173 1.90 2.78 -17.99
N ARG A 174 3.03 3.46 -18.30
CA ARG A 174 3.41 3.83 -19.68
C ARG A 174 3.72 2.61 -20.56
N ASN A 175 3.92 1.43 -19.96
CA ASN A 175 4.18 0.18 -20.68
C ASN A 175 2.91 -0.55 -21.13
N ARG A 176 1.71 -0.04 -20.75
CA ARG A 176 0.42 -0.65 -21.11
C ARG A 176 0.06 -0.49 -22.58
N ALA A 177 -0.91 -1.27 -23.04
CA ALA A 177 -1.53 -1.05 -24.34
C ALA A 177 -2.23 0.34 -24.37
N LYS A 178 -2.33 0.92 -25.56
CA LYS A 178 -2.98 2.21 -25.75
C LYS A 178 -4.43 2.16 -25.20
N ASP A 179 -4.81 3.20 -24.47
CA ASP A 179 -6.15 3.40 -23.89
C ASP A 179 -6.59 2.31 -22.89
N GLN A 180 -5.69 1.42 -22.47
CA GLN A 180 -5.97 0.45 -21.42
C GLN A 180 -5.95 1.11 -20.04
N ASN A 181 -6.98 0.85 -19.21
CA ASN A 181 -6.97 1.26 -17.81
C ASN A 181 -5.85 0.55 -17.04
N PHE A 182 -5.31 1.21 -16.02
CA PHE A 182 -4.20 0.67 -15.25
C PHE A 182 -4.39 0.81 -13.74
N TYR A 183 -3.71 -0.07 -13.01
CA TYR A 183 -3.45 0.00 -11.59
C TYR A 183 -1.95 -0.09 -11.37
N SER A 184 -1.34 1.00 -10.93
CA SER A 184 0.11 1.09 -10.73
C SER A 184 0.43 1.43 -9.28
N ILE A 185 1.33 0.64 -8.67
CA ILE A 185 1.85 0.89 -7.32
C ILE A 185 3.29 1.39 -7.42
N PHE A 186 3.58 2.49 -6.72
CA PHE A 186 4.94 3.00 -6.52
C PHE A 186 5.28 2.94 -5.04
N ASN A 187 6.34 2.20 -4.68
CA ASN A 187 6.79 2.02 -3.31
C ASN A 187 8.04 2.86 -3.05
N PHE A 188 7.97 3.75 -2.07
CA PHE A 188 9.06 4.65 -1.71
C PHE A 188 9.83 4.08 -0.53
N GLY A 189 10.88 3.30 -0.81
CA GLY A 189 11.71 2.66 0.22
C GLY A 189 12.65 3.64 0.94
N VAL A 190 12.75 4.90 0.50
CA VAL A 190 13.64 5.90 1.11
C VAL A 190 13.30 6.17 2.58
N THR A 191 12.04 6.04 2.98
CA THR A 191 11.58 6.25 4.37
C THR A 191 11.73 5.03 5.28
N HIS A 192 12.18 3.88 4.74
CA HIS A 192 12.36 2.65 5.52
C HIS A 192 13.40 2.80 6.64
N GLU A 193 13.18 2.15 7.80
CA GLU A 193 14.03 2.27 9.00
C GLU A 193 15.52 2.05 8.74
N SER A 194 15.90 1.19 7.79
CA SER A 194 17.30 0.95 7.46
C SER A 194 18.04 2.18 6.91
N ASN A 195 17.32 3.16 6.41
CA ASN A 195 17.89 4.41 5.92
C ASN A 195 18.15 5.43 7.06
N LEU A 196 18.00 5.02 8.32
CA LEU A 196 18.41 5.78 9.49
C LEU A 196 19.74 5.29 10.08
N TRP A 197 20.23 4.11 9.66
CA TRP A 197 21.43 3.48 10.21
C TRP A 197 22.73 4.14 9.74
N ASP A 198 23.81 3.93 10.48
CA ASP A 198 25.16 4.29 10.06
C ASP A 198 25.83 3.14 9.26
N PRO A 199 26.64 3.44 8.25
CA PRO A 199 26.84 4.78 7.71
C PRO A 199 25.60 5.30 7.01
N TRP A 200 25.17 6.54 7.35
CA TRP A 200 24.04 7.16 6.73
C TRP A 200 24.45 7.72 5.38
N TYR A 201 24.19 6.96 4.34
CA TYR A 201 24.30 7.41 2.96
C TYR A 201 23.03 6.95 2.23
N ARG A 202 22.66 7.69 1.22
CA ARG A 202 21.51 7.38 0.45
C ARG A 202 21.81 6.18 -0.40
N HIS A 203 21.04 5.14 -0.19
CA HIS A 203 21.00 4.00 -1.08
C HIS A 203 20.16 4.34 -2.33
N PHE A 204 20.63 5.32 -3.11
CA PHE A 204 20.32 5.30 -4.53
C PHE A 204 21.25 4.27 -5.15
N ASP A 205 20.77 3.07 -5.23
CA ASP A 205 21.43 2.00 -5.97
C ASP A 205 21.21 2.21 -7.49
N LEU A 206 21.57 3.40 -7.96
CA LEU A 206 21.62 3.70 -9.39
C LEU A 206 22.76 2.94 -10.06
N ASP A 207 23.81 2.61 -9.30
CA ASP A 207 24.95 1.84 -9.76
C ASP A 207 24.62 0.37 -10.08
N THR A 208 23.46 -0.13 -9.65
CA THR A 208 23.02 -1.49 -9.99
C THR A 208 22.15 -1.57 -11.24
N PHE A 209 21.86 -0.44 -11.89
CA PHE A 209 21.09 -0.42 -13.14
C PHE A 209 22.01 -0.38 -14.35
N PRO A 210 22.09 -1.46 -15.13
CA PRO A 210 22.82 -1.41 -16.38
C PRO A 210 22.09 -0.45 -17.34
N PRO A 211 22.79 0.58 -17.86
CA PRO A 211 22.24 1.56 -18.80
C PRO A 211 21.75 0.93 -20.12
N GLU A 212 22.03 -0.34 -20.33
CA GLU A 212 21.85 -1.07 -21.58
C GLU A 212 20.43 -1.60 -21.83
N ARG A 213 19.51 -1.49 -20.87
CA ARG A 213 18.15 -2.06 -21.00
C ARG A 213 17.07 -1.12 -21.52
N GLY A 214 17.44 -0.03 -22.17
CA GLY A 214 16.47 0.83 -22.88
C GLY A 214 15.39 1.42 -21.96
N ILE A 215 15.77 1.75 -20.74
CA ILE A 215 14.88 2.34 -19.76
C ILE A 215 14.54 3.74 -20.23
N GLY A 216 13.26 4.01 -20.40
CA GLY A 216 12.79 5.31 -20.84
C GLY A 216 13.25 6.45 -19.91
N LYS A 217 13.30 7.65 -20.45
CA LYS A 217 13.74 8.90 -19.81
C LYS A 217 13.18 9.20 -18.41
N TRP A 218 12.12 8.54 -18.00
CA TRP A 218 11.51 8.72 -16.68
C TRP A 218 12.37 8.24 -15.51
N TRP A 219 13.30 7.30 -15.71
CA TRP A 219 14.30 6.90 -14.70
C TRP A 219 15.37 7.96 -14.48
N GLU A 220 15.74 8.67 -15.53
CA GLU A 220 16.69 9.78 -15.43
C GLU A 220 16.19 10.85 -14.47
N GLN A 221 14.85 11.08 -14.43
CA GLN A 221 14.22 12.01 -13.48
C GLN A 221 14.36 11.57 -12.00
N PHE A 222 14.39 10.28 -11.71
CA PHE A 222 14.68 9.79 -10.35
C PHE A 222 16.17 9.87 -9.98
N ALA A 223 17.06 9.83 -10.97
CA ALA A 223 18.49 9.97 -10.79
C ALA A 223 18.90 11.39 -10.41
N ASP A 224 18.19 12.40 -10.92
CA ASP A 224 18.50 13.81 -10.74
C ASP A 224 18.08 14.40 -9.38
N ILE A 225 17.39 13.64 -8.52
CA ILE A 225 17.15 14.06 -7.13
C ILE A 225 18.42 13.85 -6.31
N GLU A 226 19.41 14.69 -6.56
CA GLU A 226 20.77 14.52 -6.03
C GLU A 226 20.92 14.77 -4.53
N LYS A 227 20.06 15.58 -3.89
CA LYS A 227 20.22 15.95 -2.48
C LYS A 227 18.90 16.24 -1.81
N PRO A 228 18.71 15.95 -0.50
CA PRO A 228 17.54 16.43 0.22
C PRO A 228 17.50 17.94 0.19
N LEU A 229 16.29 18.50 0.10
CA LEU A 229 16.06 19.94 0.22
C LEU A 229 16.59 20.50 1.55
N TYR A 230 16.69 19.63 2.56
CA TYR A 230 17.24 19.95 3.87
C TYR A 230 18.37 18.98 4.22
N THR A 231 19.44 19.54 4.81
CA THR A 231 20.42 18.71 5.51
C THR A 231 19.86 18.35 6.90
N PRO A 232 20.29 17.24 7.52
CA PRO A 232 19.88 16.90 8.88
C PRO A 232 20.05 18.03 9.90
N ASP A 233 21.08 18.86 9.75
CA ASP A 233 21.39 19.95 10.68
C ASP A 233 20.41 21.14 10.60
N ASN A 234 19.73 21.30 9.49
CA ASN A 234 18.80 22.41 9.25
C ASN A 234 17.39 22.13 9.85
N ILE A 235 17.08 20.89 10.25
CA ILE A 235 15.76 20.52 10.75
C ILE A 235 15.71 20.69 12.27
N GLN A 236 14.74 21.45 12.77
CA GLN A 236 14.49 21.63 14.21
C GLN A 236 13.61 20.48 14.71
N ILE A 237 14.13 19.67 15.63
CA ILE A 237 13.47 18.47 16.14
C ILE A 237 12.79 18.73 17.47
N SER A 238 11.49 18.38 17.54
CA SER A 238 10.75 18.18 18.77
C SER A 238 10.62 16.67 19.02
N VAL A 239 11.35 16.17 20.02
CA VAL A 239 11.35 14.73 20.32
C VAL A 239 10.04 14.35 21.01
N PRO A 240 9.31 13.32 20.53
CA PRO A 240 8.12 12.83 21.21
C PRO A 240 8.40 12.42 22.67
N PRO A 241 7.46 12.63 23.60
CA PRO A 241 7.72 12.39 25.04
C PRO A 241 7.99 10.92 25.41
N TYR A 242 7.73 9.98 24.51
CA TYR A 242 8.04 8.56 24.71
C TYR A 242 9.42 8.14 24.20
N LEU A 243 10.21 9.07 23.65
CA LEU A 243 11.62 8.85 23.27
C LEU A 243 12.54 9.70 24.15
N GLN A 244 13.81 9.28 24.25
CA GLN A 244 14.82 10.08 24.96
C GLN A 244 15.12 11.36 24.17
N ASN A 245 15.18 12.48 24.88
CA ASN A 245 15.59 13.75 24.29
C ASN A 245 17.12 13.83 24.22
N SER A 246 17.75 12.99 23.41
CA SER A 246 19.17 12.90 23.19
C SER A 246 19.57 13.36 21.80
N ASP A 247 20.86 13.65 21.60
CA ASP A 247 21.39 14.03 20.28
C ASP A 247 21.33 12.89 19.27
N ILE A 248 21.42 11.64 19.74
CA ILE A 248 21.30 10.45 18.89
C ILE A 248 19.88 10.36 18.34
N VAL A 249 18.86 10.47 19.19
CA VAL A 249 17.45 10.42 18.77
C VAL A 249 17.13 11.60 17.84
N LYS A 250 17.60 12.81 18.16
CA LYS A 250 17.41 13.98 17.28
C LYS A 250 18.06 13.78 15.92
N ARG A 251 19.25 13.19 15.88
CA ARG A 251 19.94 12.87 14.62
C ARG A 251 19.13 11.88 13.77
N ASP A 252 18.66 10.79 14.36
CA ASP A 252 17.86 9.78 13.63
C ASP A 252 16.53 10.39 13.14
N MET A 253 15.89 11.25 13.96
CA MET A 253 14.69 11.99 13.53
C MET A 253 14.99 12.97 12.38
N LYS A 254 16.12 13.69 12.41
CA LYS A 254 16.54 14.54 11.29
C LYS A 254 16.71 13.75 9.99
N ARG A 255 17.32 12.57 10.06
CA ARG A 255 17.46 11.66 8.92
C ARG A 255 16.10 11.21 8.40
N MET A 256 15.19 10.84 9.31
CA MET A 256 13.81 10.48 8.96
C MET A 256 13.10 11.60 8.19
N TYR A 257 13.13 12.82 8.71
CA TYR A 257 12.50 13.97 8.03
C TYR A 257 13.15 14.30 6.69
N SER A 258 14.48 14.18 6.56
CA SER A 258 15.17 14.34 5.28
C SER A 258 14.72 13.30 4.26
N ASN A 259 14.53 12.05 4.69
CA ASN A 259 14.02 10.98 3.84
C ASN A 259 12.56 11.22 3.42
N ILE A 260 11.74 11.84 4.28
CA ILE A 260 10.35 12.20 3.95
C ILE A 260 10.31 13.30 2.89
N ILE A 261 11.19 14.30 2.96
CA ILE A 261 11.30 15.36 1.96
C ILE A 261 11.68 14.77 0.58
N GLU A 262 12.63 13.85 0.58
CA GLU A 262 13.01 13.15 -0.65
C GLU A 262 11.85 12.30 -1.22
N MET A 263 11.12 11.60 -0.36
CA MET A 263 9.93 10.84 -0.75
C MET A 263 8.86 11.76 -1.35
N ASP A 264 8.61 12.94 -0.74
CA ASP A 264 7.65 13.93 -1.26
C ASP A 264 8.03 14.40 -2.67
N SER A 265 9.33 14.63 -2.93
CA SER A 265 9.81 14.98 -4.27
C SER A 265 9.52 13.87 -5.28
N LYS A 266 9.69 12.61 -4.90
CA LYS A 266 9.36 11.46 -5.77
C LYS A 266 7.84 11.33 -6.01
N VAL A 267 7.01 11.66 -5.02
CA VAL A 267 5.56 11.76 -5.20
C VAL A 267 5.24 12.82 -6.27
N GLY A 268 5.88 13.99 -6.19
CA GLY A 268 5.73 15.06 -7.18
C GLY A 268 6.01 14.58 -8.60
N LEU A 269 7.12 13.88 -8.83
CA LEU A 269 7.46 13.34 -10.15
C LEU A 269 6.38 12.41 -10.72
N ILE A 270 5.74 11.59 -9.89
CA ILE A 270 4.65 10.72 -10.36
C ILE A 270 3.39 11.53 -10.71
N LEU A 271 3.08 12.56 -9.92
CA LEU A 271 1.95 13.46 -10.23
C LEU A 271 2.19 14.23 -11.54
N ASP A 272 3.40 14.76 -11.73
CA ASP A 272 3.80 15.47 -12.95
C ASP A 272 3.69 14.55 -14.18
N GLN A 273 4.11 13.29 -14.07
CA GLN A 273 3.98 12.31 -15.16
C GLN A 273 2.52 11.99 -15.50
N LEU A 274 1.63 11.97 -14.50
CA LEU A 274 0.18 11.82 -14.75
C LEU A 274 -0.39 13.03 -15.48
N GLU A 275 0.09 14.24 -15.18
CA GLU A 275 -0.29 15.47 -15.89
C GLU A 275 0.26 15.50 -17.33
N GLU A 276 1.53 15.18 -17.52
CA GLU A 276 2.16 15.05 -18.86
C GLU A 276 1.39 14.10 -19.77
N ASP A 277 0.93 12.98 -19.22
CA ASP A 277 0.16 11.97 -19.93
C ASP A 277 -1.32 12.33 -20.08
N ASN A 278 -1.79 13.46 -19.52
CA ASN A 278 -3.20 13.89 -19.45
C ASN A 278 -4.10 12.85 -18.75
N LEU A 279 -3.58 12.18 -17.73
CA LEU A 279 -4.26 11.11 -17.00
C LEU A 279 -4.70 11.50 -15.60
N LEU A 280 -4.18 12.59 -15.03
CA LEU A 280 -4.42 12.94 -13.62
C LEU A 280 -5.92 13.09 -13.30
N GLU A 281 -6.67 13.73 -14.18
CA GLU A 281 -8.12 13.95 -14.00
C GLU A 281 -8.98 12.70 -14.20
N SER A 282 -8.43 11.63 -14.74
CA SER A 282 -9.09 10.32 -14.89
C SER A 282 -8.53 9.25 -13.96
N THR A 283 -7.65 9.63 -13.03
CA THR A 283 -6.94 8.71 -12.14
C THR A 283 -7.33 8.92 -10.67
N ILE A 284 -7.63 7.84 -9.97
CA ILE A 284 -7.68 7.82 -8.50
C ILE A 284 -6.25 7.69 -8.00
N VAL A 285 -5.75 8.71 -7.28
CA VAL A 285 -4.43 8.67 -6.66
C VAL A 285 -4.57 8.47 -5.16
N VAL A 286 -3.97 7.42 -4.61
CA VAL A 286 -4.02 7.09 -3.19
C VAL A 286 -2.61 7.14 -2.63
N PHE A 287 -2.37 8.05 -1.68
CA PHE A 287 -1.15 8.05 -0.87
C PHE A 287 -1.44 7.42 0.49
N TYR A 288 -0.57 6.51 0.92
CA TYR A 288 -0.58 5.93 2.27
C TYR A 288 0.80 5.34 2.62
N THR A 289 0.95 4.85 3.86
CA THR A 289 2.14 4.07 4.28
C THR A 289 1.75 2.66 4.69
N ASP A 290 2.68 1.72 4.62
CA ASP A 290 2.41 0.30 4.91
C ASP A 290 2.20 0.01 6.41
N HIS A 291 2.70 0.83 7.31
CA HIS A 291 2.42 0.85 8.76
C HIS A 291 2.92 2.17 9.37
N GLY A 292 3.02 2.26 10.72
CA GLY A 292 3.50 3.46 11.40
C GLY A 292 4.98 3.75 11.22
N GLY A 293 5.52 4.68 12.01
CA GLY A 293 6.85 5.24 11.84
C GLY A 293 8.02 4.28 12.12
N PRO A 294 9.26 4.70 11.77
CA PRO A 294 10.45 3.86 11.84
C PRO A 294 11.14 3.84 13.21
N LEU A 295 10.82 4.80 14.08
CA LEU A 295 11.55 5.05 15.33
C LEU A 295 11.26 3.98 16.41
N PRO A 296 12.05 3.92 17.53
CA PRO A 296 11.71 3.10 18.68
C PRO A 296 10.28 3.36 19.18
N ARG A 297 9.58 2.32 19.64
CA ARG A 297 8.15 2.30 20.02
C ARG A 297 7.14 2.50 18.89
N GLU A 298 7.57 2.51 17.64
CA GLU A 298 6.72 2.64 16.47
C GLU A 298 6.61 1.31 15.72
N LYS A 299 7.46 1.09 14.73
CA LYS A 299 7.49 -0.16 13.95
C LYS A 299 7.52 -1.39 14.86
N ARG A 300 6.81 -2.43 14.51
CA ARG A 300 6.60 -3.70 15.21
C ARG A 300 5.65 -3.65 16.41
N LEU A 301 5.32 -2.48 16.92
CA LEU A 301 4.43 -2.36 18.07
C LEU A 301 3.01 -1.99 17.64
N LEU A 302 2.01 -2.42 18.45
CA LEU A 302 0.60 -2.13 18.19
C LEU A 302 0.12 -0.84 18.86
N TYR A 303 1.04 0.05 19.23
CA TYR A 303 0.70 1.43 19.59
C TYR A 303 0.18 2.19 18.36
N ASP A 304 -0.49 3.32 18.56
CA ASP A 304 -0.94 4.15 17.44
C ASP A 304 0.24 4.61 16.58
N SER A 305 1.38 4.92 17.16
CA SER A 305 2.61 5.23 16.44
C SER A 305 3.10 4.13 15.50
N GLY A 306 2.75 2.87 15.80
CA GLY A 306 3.13 1.73 14.96
C GLY A 306 2.09 1.28 13.95
N ILE A 307 0.81 1.67 14.12
CA ILE A 307 -0.27 1.20 13.26
C ILE A 307 -1.20 2.28 12.70
N LYS A 308 -1.20 3.50 13.24
CA LYS A 308 -1.98 4.61 12.67
C LYS A 308 -1.18 5.24 11.53
N VAL A 309 -1.84 5.42 10.38
CA VAL A 309 -1.19 5.82 9.14
C VAL A 309 -1.90 7.01 8.49
N PRO A 310 -1.17 7.87 7.76
CA PRO A 310 -1.78 8.87 6.90
C PRO A 310 -2.39 8.19 5.67
N MET A 311 -3.51 8.70 5.17
CA MET A 311 -4.04 8.34 3.87
C MET A 311 -4.71 9.55 3.22
N ILE A 312 -4.37 9.77 1.94
CA ILE A 312 -4.97 10.80 1.09
C ILE A 312 -5.49 10.11 -0.17
N ILE A 313 -6.72 10.41 -0.57
CA ILE A 313 -7.27 9.96 -1.84
C ILE A 313 -7.68 11.15 -2.68
N ARG A 314 -7.00 11.38 -3.81
CA ARG A 314 -7.44 12.28 -4.85
C ARG A 314 -8.32 11.52 -5.84
N TYR A 315 -9.54 11.94 -5.93
CA TYR A 315 -10.51 11.38 -6.90
C TYR A 315 -10.41 12.10 -8.24
N PRO A 316 -10.85 11.48 -9.34
CA PRO A 316 -10.98 12.11 -10.63
C PRO A 316 -11.70 13.46 -10.54
N ASN A 317 -11.23 14.44 -11.32
CA ASN A 317 -11.75 15.81 -11.35
C ASN A 317 -11.80 16.47 -9.95
N GLN A 318 -10.89 16.10 -9.05
CA GLN A 318 -10.78 16.63 -7.69
C GLN A 318 -12.09 16.52 -6.88
N LEU A 319 -12.88 15.48 -7.13
CA LEU A 319 -14.11 15.26 -6.39
C LEU A 319 -13.84 15.20 -4.89
N ARG A 320 -14.55 16.01 -4.09
CA ARG A 320 -14.40 16.14 -2.64
C ARG A 320 -13.02 16.73 -2.21
N ALA A 321 -12.41 17.58 -3.04
CA ALA A 321 -11.14 18.25 -2.72
C ALA A 321 -11.21 18.99 -1.38
N GLY A 322 -10.14 18.86 -0.57
CA GLY A 322 -9.99 19.52 0.74
C GLY A 322 -10.82 18.91 1.87
N GLU A 323 -11.64 17.88 1.64
CA GLU A 323 -12.43 17.26 2.70
C GLU A 323 -11.56 16.48 3.69
N ILE A 324 -12.05 16.39 4.92
CA ILE A 324 -11.48 15.53 5.98
C ILE A 324 -12.52 14.46 6.33
N ASP A 325 -12.10 13.21 6.29
CA ASP A 325 -12.91 12.06 6.67
C ASP A 325 -12.28 11.37 7.89
N ASP A 326 -13.02 11.32 8.99
CA ASP A 326 -12.55 10.79 10.26
C ASP A 326 -13.08 9.38 10.58
N ARG A 327 -13.71 8.70 9.60
CA ARG A 327 -14.18 7.33 9.81
C ARG A 327 -13.03 6.37 10.13
N LEU A 328 -13.33 5.32 10.89
CA LEU A 328 -12.38 4.24 11.13
C LEU A 328 -12.21 3.40 9.86
N ILE A 329 -10.97 3.24 9.40
CA ILE A 329 -10.59 2.42 8.24
C ILE A 329 -9.48 1.47 8.68
N SER A 330 -9.57 0.23 8.26
CA SER A 330 -8.56 -0.81 8.46
C SER A 330 -7.99 -1.24 7.11
N PHE A 331 -6.77 -1.71 7.07
CA PHE A 331 -6.13 -2.16 5.82
C PHE A 331 -6.86 -3.29 5.10
N VAL A 332 -7.61 -4.10 5.81
CA VAL A 332 -8.50 -5.10 5.17
C VAL A 332 -9.58 -4.45 4.28
N ASP A 333 -9.86 -3.16 4.47
CA ASP A 333 -10.87 -2.42 3.71
C ASP A 333 -10.35 -1.93 2.35
N PHE A 334 -9.01 -1.95 2.12
CA PHE A 334 -8.39 -1.36 0.93
C PHE A 334 -8.76 -2.12 -0.34
N ALA A 335 -8.51 -3.43 -0.40
CA ALA A 335 -8.82 -4.23 -1.58
C ALA A 335 -10.30 -4.18 -1.97
N PRO A 336 -11.28 -4.44 -1.05
CA PRO A 336 -12.68 -4.36 -1.41
C PRO A 336 -13.14 -2.94 -1.80
N THR A 337 -12.57 -1.89 -1.19
CA THR A 337 -12.90 -0.51 -1.54
C THR A 337 -12.34 -0.14 -2.91
N LEU A 338 -11.11 -0.54 -3.23
CA LEU A 338 -10.52 -0.33 -4.54
C LEU A 338 -11.39 -0.94 -5.65
N LEU A 339 -11.82 -2.19 -5.49
CA LEU A 339 -12.72 -2.84 -6.45
C LEU A 339 -14.04 -2.07 -6.60
N SER A 340 -14.60 -1.62 -5.47
CA SER A 340 -15.84 -0.83 -5.45
C SER A 340 -15.71 0.50 -6.20
N MET A 341 -14.59 1.20 -6.03
CA MET A 341 -14.32 2.47 -6.71
C MET A 341 -14.29 2.32 -8.24
N VAL A 342 -13.89 1.16 -8.74
CA VAL A 342 -13.89 0.84 -10.17
C VAL A 342 -15.08 -0.01 -10.61
N SER A 343 -16.14 -0.04 -9.80
CA SER A 343 -17.40 -0.75 -10.09
C SER A 343 -17.26 -2.26 -10.30
N ILE A 344 -16.28 -2.88 -9.66
CA ILE A 344 -16.11 -4.34 -9.58
C ILE A 344 -16.66 -4.83 -8.25
N SER A 345 -17.46 -5.91 -8.26
CA SER A 345 -17.98 -6.50 -7.05
C SER A 345 -16.88 -7.17 -6.23
N THR A 346 -16.98 -7.05 -4.92
CA THR A 346 -15.99 -7.63 -4.02
C THR A 346 -16.24 -9.13 -3.80
N PRO A 347 -15.21 -9.98 -3.79
CA PRO A 347 -15.34 -11.39 -3.41
C PRO A 347 -15.87 -11.56 -1.99
N GLU A 348 -16.64 -12.63 -1.76
CA GLU A 348 -17.23 -12.94 -0.44
C GLU A 348 -16.18 -13.23 0.65
N TYR A 349 -14.98 -13.69 0.27
CA TYR A 349 -13.92 -13.95 1.23
C TYR A 349 -13.26 -12.69 1.80
N HIS A 350 -13.46 -11.50 1.21
CA HIS A 350 -12.93 -10.27 1.76
C HIS A 350 -13.52 -10.00 3.15
N GLN A 351 -12.64 -9.68 4.11
CA GLN A 351 -13.01 -9.41 5.50
C GLN A 351 -13.16 -7.90 5.78
N GLY A 352 -12.82 -7.09 4.80
CA GLY A 352 -12.93 -5.63 4.87
C GLY A 352 -14.33 -5.10 4.61
N GLN A 353 -14.55 -3.85 5.02
CA GLN A 353 -15.75 -3.08 4.71
C GLN A 353 -15.45 -2.08 3.59
N VAL A 354 -16.32 -2.03 2.60
CA VAL A 354 -16.21 -1.04 1.53
C VAL A 354 -16.58 0.34 2.06
N PHE A 355 -15.65 1.27 2.07
CA PHE A 355 -15.91 2.62 2.55
C PHE A 355 -16.15 3.67 1.45
N GLU A 356 -15.81 3.36 0.17
CA GLU A 356 -16.08 4.24 -0.99
C GLU A 356 -16.45 3.44 -2.24
N GLY A 357 -17.01 4.12 -3.24
CA GLY A 357 -17.37 3.54 -4.53
C GLY A 357 -18.79 2.97 -4.59
N LYS A 358 -19.07 2.25 -5.68
CA LYS A 358 -20.40 1.74 -6.02
C LYS A 358 -21.04 0.83 -4.96
N TYR A 359 -20.21 0.04 -4.28
CA TYR A 359 -20.66 -0.94 -3.30
C TYR A 359 -20.38 -0.49 -1.85
N LYS A 360 -20.28 0.83 -1.63
CA LYS A 360 -20.07 1.44 -0.31
C LYS A 360 -21.04 0.91 0.73
N SER A 361 -20.51 0.46 1.87
CA SER A 361 -21.31 -0.01 3.00
C SER A 361 -22.02 1.14 3.70
N ASN A 362 -23.29 0.94 4.06
CA ASN A 362 -24.02 1.86 4.90
C ASN A 362 -23.64 1.71 6.40
N LYS A 363 -22.92 0.64 6.77
CA LYS A 363 -22.45 0.41 8.14
C LYS A 363 -21.09 1.06 8.32
N GLN A 364 -20.93 1.89 9.34
CA GLN A 364 -19.63 2.40 9.74
C GLN A 364 -18.87 1.35 10.56
N ARG A 365 -17.55 1.25 10.32
CA ARG A 365 -16.66 0.43 11.14
C ARG A 365 -16.61 0.98 12.57
N GLN A 366 -16.85 0.13 13.55
CA GLN A 366 -16.76 0.51 14.97
C GLN A 366 -15.43 0.12 15.59
N TYR A 367 -14.80 -0.96 15.12
CA TYR A 367 -13.55 -1.48 15.66
C TYR A 367 -12.56 -1.78 14.55
N ILE A 368 -11.29 -1.55 14.84
CA ILE A 368 -10.17 -2.09 14.07
C ILE A 368 -9.44 -3.14 14.92
N TYR A 369 -8.80 -4.09 14.26
CA TYR A 369 -8.06 -5.17 14.88
C TYR A 369 -6.65 -5.22 14.31
N ALA A 370 -5.67 -5.48 15.18
CA ALA A 370 -4.29 -5.66 14.77
C ALA A 370 -3.63 -6.81 15.54
N ALA A 371 -2.61 -7.40 14.94
CA ALA A 371 -1.86 -8.52 15.49
C ALA A 371 -0.35 -8.30 15.36
N ALA A 372 0.37 -8.73 16.37
CA ALA A 372 1.83 -8.89 16.34
C ALA A 372 2.14 -10.29 16.85
N ASP A 373 2.81 -11.07 16.00
CA ASP A 373 3.18 -12.46 16.30
C ASP A 373 4.71 -12.60 16.23
N ARG A 374 5.23 -13.61 15.53
CA ARG A 374 6.68 -13.73 15.36
C ARG A 374 7.18 -12.63 14.40
N PHE A 375 8.05 -11.79 14.91
CA PHE A 375 8.82 -10.85 14.10
C PHE A 375 10.30 -11.25 14.12
N ASP A 376 10.87 -11.37 12.92
CA ASP A 376 12.23 -11.86 12.73
C ASP A 376 12.48 -13.15 13.53
N GLU A 377 13.43 -13.16 14.46
CA GLU A 377 13.84 -14.33 15.25
C GLU A 377 13.04 -14.55 16.55
N HIS A 378 12.10 -13.66 16.90
CA HIS A 378 11.38 -13.74 18.19
C HIS A 378 9.90 -14.04 18.02
N TYR A 379 9.45 -15.11 18.67
CA TYR A 379 8.02 -15.39 18.80
C TYR A 379 7.39 -14.55 19.88
N ASP A 380 6.28 -13.94 19.55
CA ASP A 380 5.39 -13.26 20.47
C ASP A 380 3.94 -13.49 20.05
N MET A 381 2.99 -13.03 20.81
CA MET A 381 1.57 -13.08 20.48
C MET A 381 0.82 -11.95 21.18
N ILE A 382 0.57 -10.89 20.43
CA ILE A 382 -0.18 -9.72 20.93
C ILE A 382 -1.35 -9.44 19.99
N ARG A 383 -2.49 -9.08 20.56
CA ARG A 383 -3.68 -8.67 19.83
C ARG A 383 -4.14 -7.30 20.30
N ALA A 384 -4.63 -6.51 19.37
CA ALA A 384 -5.21 -5.20 19.64
C ALA A 384 -6.63 -5.14 19.11
N VAL A 385 -7.50 -4.49 19.86
CA VAL A 385 -8.78 -3.97 19.39
C VAL A 385 -8.86 -2.49 19.75
N ARG A 386 -9.35 -1.66 18.83
CA ARG A 386 -9.47 -0.23 19.00
C ARG A 386 -10.80 0.27 18.45
N ASP A 387 -11.48 1.10 19.23
CA ASP A 387 -12.58 1.95 18.77
C ASP A 387 -12.08 3.38 18.51
N ARG A 388 -12.96 4.38 18.43
CA ARG A 388 -12.58 5.78 18.23
C ARG A 388 -11.81 6.38 19.42
N ARG A 389 -12.02 5.86 20.62
CA ARG A 389 -11.51 6.45 21.88
C ARG A 389 -10.50 5.54 22.57
N PHE A 390 -10.78 4.25 22.65
CA PHE A 390 -10.01 3.30 23.45
C PHE A 390 -9.30 2.28 22.57
N LYS A 391 -8.14 1.82 23.06
CA LYS A 391 -7.42 0.67 22.54
C LYS A 391 -7.16 -0.31 23.68
N TYR A 392 -7.49 -1.57 23.46
CA TYR A 392 -7.13 -2.67 24.34
C TYR A 392 -6.05 -3.52 23.67
N LEU A 393 -4.98 -3.79 24.41
CA LEU A 393 -3.90 -4.67 24.01
C LEU A 393 -3.89 -5.90 24.93
N LYS A 394 -3.93 -7.09 24.32
CA LYS A 394 -3.78 -8.34 25.05
C LYS A 394 -2.45 -8.98 24.66
N ASN A 395 -1.54 -9.07 25.62
CA ASN A 395 -0.32 -9.86 25.53
C ASN A 395 -0.61 -11.29 26.01
N PHE A 396 -0.37 -12.29 25.14
CA PHE A 396 -0.56 -13.70 25.46
C PHE A 396 0.68 -14.35 26.06
N ASN A 397 1.83 -13.66 26.02
CA ASN A 397 3.11 -14.06 26.63
C ASN A 397 3.54 -12.98 27.65
N PRO A 398 2.84 -12.82 28.79
CA PRO A 398 3.06 -11.72 29.72
C PRO A 398 4.44 -11.76 30.41
N GLU A 399 5.12 -12.89 30.36
CA GLU A 399 6.50 -13.07 30.85
C GLU A 399 7.54 -12.39 29.95
N LYS A 400 7.17 -12.04 28.72
CA LYS A 400 8.03 -11.32 27.79
C LYS A 400 7.79 -9.82 27.88
N PRO A 401 8.85 -9.00 27.81
CA PRO A 401 8.68 -7.56 27.71
C PRO A 401 7.94 -7.22 26.41
N TYR A 402 7.16 -6.13 26.43
CA TYR A 402 6.44 -5.68 25.23
C TYR A 402 7.37 -5.33 24.06
N TYR A 403 8.61 -4.94 24.38
CA TYR A 403 9.69 -4.86 23.43
C TYR A 403 10.52 -6.15 23.48
N LEU A 404 10.71 -6.79 22.33
CA LEU A 404 11.63 -7.90 22.16
C LEU A 404 12.92 -7.41 21.51
N PRO A 405 14.10 -7.86 21.96
CA PRO A 405 15.38 -7.57 21.31
C PRO A 405 15.38 -8.23 19.92
N LEU A 406 15.59 -7.42 18.88
CA LEU A 406 15.62 -7.84 17.47
C LEU A 406 16.93 -7.37 16.84
N GLU A 407 17.77 -8.31 16.39
CA GLU A 407 19.08 -7.99 15.82
C GLU A 407 19.01 -6.95 14.68
N TYR A 408 17.95 -7.03 13.87
CA TYR A 408 17.74 -6.08 12.78
C TYR A 408 17.48 -4.66 13.27
N ARG A 409 16.63 -4.50 14.29
CA ARG A 409 16.24 -3.20 14.82
C ARG A 409 17.34 -2.56 15.67
N GLU A 410 18.15 -3.39 16.34
CA GLU A 410 19.25 -2.94 17.18
C GLU A 410 20.42 -2.34 16.38
N LYS A 411 20.35 -2.35 15.05
CA LYS A 411 21.27 -1.60 14.17
C LYS A 411 21.01 -0.09 14.20
N MET A 412 19.82 0.36 14.68
CA MET A 412 19.48 1.76 14.81
C MET A 412 20.12 2.31 16.09
N ASP A 413 20.86 3.41 16.00
CA ASP A 413 21.60 3.97 17.13
C ASP A 413 20.69 4.46 18.25
N SER A 414 19.56 5.07 17.93
CA SER A 414 18.56 5.47 18.94
C SER A 414 17.94 4.27 19.66
N MET A 415 17.89 3.10 19.02
CA MET A 415 17.47 1.86 19.67
C MET A 415 18.55 1.31 20.62
N GLN A 416 19.80 1.32 20.18
CA GLN A 416 20.94 0.93 21.04
C GLN A 416 21.04 1.83 22.27
N GLU A 417 20.83 3.12 22.11
CA GLU A 417 20.79 4.08 23.23
C GLU A 417 19.66 3.76 24.20
N LEU A 418 18.45 3.49 23.70
CA LEU A 418 17.30 3.11 24.52
C LEU A 418 17.59 1.88 25.38
N ILE A 419 18.19 0.85 24.77
CA ILE A 419 18.56 -0.41 25.47
C ILE A 419 19.61 -0.09 26.56
N ARG A 420 20.65 0.66 26.22
CA ARG A 420 21.72 1.02 27.17
C ARG A 420 21.21 1.81 28.37
N MET A 421 20.23 2.69 28.18
CA MET A 421 19.67 3.51 29.27
C MET A 421 18.72 2.72 30.17
N ASN A 422 18.20 1.59 29.72
CA ASN A 422 17.32 0.72 30.50
C ASN A 422 18.06 -0.44 31.22
N GLN A 423 19.39 -0.51 31.10
CA GLN A 423 20.28 -1.40 31.85
C GLN A 423 20.80 -0.69 33.11
#